data_383614a1b262eb2ba68610374f95d281
#
_entry.id   383614a1b262eb2ba68610374f95d281
#
_cell.length_a   1.000
_cell.length_b   1.000
_cell.length_c   1.000
_cell.angle_alpha   90.00
_cell.angle_beta   90.00
_cell.angle_gamma   90.00
#
_symmetry.space_group_name_H-M   'P 1'
#
loop_
_entity.id
_entity.type
_entity.pdbx_description
1 polymer ?
#
loop_
_entity_poly.entity_id
_entity_poly.type
_entity_poly.pdbx_seq_one_letter_code
_entity_poly.pdbx_strand_id
1 'polypeptide(L)'
;MISKTAQGTQGKLTVTVAGAHNLTFQDDADKMDMYQEPNGIWHLVATKRLSPEPNHFYGIDIYLPAELPSDGTEHSYSFADGHVRLLFSAYENSGISPYWATAGEITVSFDGERMQASFSGKTQFGSDKQITLTKGDVDLTGVSMVHSAQYPAKGELDLTFEGGPLPGSYSFKTDLRIDSSDFGGHRPDRRIFMGDYYDDGLPRTRNIFAIVVYNDAKGLIHDLAGNNDVRVQFQRLDTYGTVTAHAGVLKLNEEVTDEHGSGEFACSFRRNDGPEFTAIGTFTLDKARH
;
A
#
# COMPACT_ATOMS: atom_id res chain seq x y z
N MET A 1 2.25 2.88 -37.11
CA MET A 1 2.41 2.55 -35.67
C MET A 1 1.01 2.40 -35.11
N ILE A 2 0.60 1.17 -34.79
CA ILE A 2 -0.70 0.88 -34.17
C ILE A 2 -0.49 1.19 -32.70
N SER A 3 -1.15 2.21 -32.18
CA SER A 3 -1.24 2.46 -30.74
C SER A 3 -1.92 1.25 -30.12
N LYS A 4 -1.15 0.37 -29.45
CA LYS A 4 -1.70 -0.62 -28.54
C LYS A 4 -2.34 0.20 -27.40
N THR A 5 -3.64 0.27 -27.39
CA THR A 5 -4.38 0.68 -26.20
C THR A 5 -3.92 -0.24 -25.07
N ALA A 6 -3.37 0.32 -24.01
CA ALA A 6 -2.95 -0.44 -22.86
C ALA A 6 -4.17 -1.17 -22.30
N GLN A 7 -4.18 -2.46 -22.47
CA GLN A 7 -5.21 -3.33 -21.92
C GLN A 7 -4.77 -3.60 -20.49
N GLY A 8 -5.59 -3.24 -19.51
CA GLY A 8 -5.31 -3.53 -18.11
C GLY A 8 -5.17 -5.04 -17.86
N THR A 9 -4.61 -5.40 -16.73
CA THR A 9 -4.43 -6.80 -16.34
C THR A 9 -5.79 -7.50 -16.22
N GLN A 10 -5.87 -8.71 -16.75
CA GLN A 10 -7.04 -9.58 -16.65
C GLN A 10 -6.61 -10.97 -16.17
N GLY A 11 -7.51 -11.68 -15.52
CA GLY A 11 -7.25 -13.05 -15.08
C GLY A 11 -7.78 -13.34 -13.69
N LYS A 12 -7.04 -14.11 -12.90
CA LYS A 12 -7.43 -14.50 -11.54
C LYS A 12 -6.22 -14.69 -10.64
N LEU A 13 -6.43 -14.45 -9.34
CA LEU A 13 -5.56 -14.87 -8.27
C LEU A 13 -6.41 -15.53 -7.17
N THR A 14 -6.07 -16.76 -6.83
CA THR A 14 -6.77 -17.50 -5.75
C THR A 14 -5.78 -18.08 -4.77
N VAL A 15 -6.15 -18.14 -3.49
CA VAL A 15 -5.36 -18.83 -2.46
C VAL A 15 -6.22 -19.20 -1.26
N THR A 16 -5.92 -20.33 -0.61
CA THR A 16 -6.52 -20.69 0.67
C THR A 16 -5.68 -20.11 1.79
N VAL A 17 -6.32 -19.34 2.65
CA VAL A 17 -5.74 -18.65 3.81
C VAL A 17 -6.24 -19.33 5.08
N ALA A 18 -5.33 -19.71 5.98
CA ALA A 18 -5.64 -20.34 7.26
C ALA A 18 -4.75 -19.79 8.39
N GLY A 19 -5.29 -19.66 9.60
CA GLY A 19 -4.59 -19.14 10.78
C GLY A 19 -5.29 -17.95 11.39
N ALA A 20 -4.61 -16.82 11.51
CA ALA A 20 -5.21 -15.59 12.05
C ALA A 20 -6.44 -15.14 11.23
N HIS A 21 -6.48 -15.46 9.94
CA HIS A 21 -7.64 -15.33 9.06
C HIS A 21 -7.92 -16.68 8.38
N ASN A 22 -9.19 -16.99 8.14
CA ASN A 22 -9.59 -18.24 7.50
C ASN A 22 -10.57 -17.96 6.36
N LEU A 23 -10.09 -18.04 5.13
CA LEU A 23 -10.90 -17.79 3.92
C LEU A 23 -10.27 -18.43 2.68
N THR A 24 -11.08 -18.56 1.64
CA THR A 24 -10.57 -18.68 0.28
C THR A 24 -10.53 -17.27 -0.31
N PHE A 25 -9.32 -16.78 -0.52
CA PHE A 25 -9.11 -15.55 -1.25
C PHE A 25 -9.35 -15.85 -2.73
N GLN A 26 -10.19 -15.07 -3.33
CA GLN A 26 -10.35 -14.94 -4.77
C GLN A 26 -10.56 -13.46 -5.01
N ASP A 27 -9.76 -12.89 -5.86
CA ASP A 27 -9.82 -11.48 -6.20
C ASP A 27 -11.18 -11.07 -6.78
N ASP A 28 -11.48 -9.79 -6.66
CA ASP A 28 -12.55 -9.17 -7.43
C ASP A 28 -12.01 -8.93 -8.86
N ALA A 29 -12.73 -9.38 -9.88
CA ALA A 29 -12.27 -9.47 -11.27
C ALA A 29 -11.69 -8.16 -11.88
N ASP A 30 -12.00 -7.03 -11.28
CA ASP A 30 -11.55 -5.68 -11.66
C ASP A 30 -10.56 -5.07 -10.65
N LYS A 31 -9.98 -5.88 -9.77
CA LYS A 31 -9.11 -5.44 -8.66
C LYS A 31 -7.74 -6.12 -8.69
N MET A 32 -7.26 -6.41 -9.89
CA MET A 32 -5.93 -6.98 -10.11
C MET A 32 -5.12 -6.11 -11.04
N ASP A 33 -3.84 -6.00 -10.72
CA ASP A 33 -2.86 -5.35 -11.56
C ASP A 33 -1.57 -6.18 -11.60
N MET A 34 -0.99 -6.30 -12.78
CA MET A 34 0.36 -6.79 -13.00
C MET A 34 1.14 -5.70 -13.71
N TYR A 35 2.18 -5.19 -13.10
CA TYR A 35 2.98 -4.11 -13.66
C TYR A 35 4.45 -4.22 -13.25
N GLN A 36 5.30 -3.51 -13.96
CA GLN A 36 6.70 -3.37 -13.59
C GLN A 36 6.93 -2.02 -12.93
N GLU A 37 7.52 -2.03 -11.74
CA GLU A 37 7.91 -0.81 -11.02
C GLU A 37 9.08 -0.11 -11.73
N PRO A 38 9.33 1.18 -11.47
CA PRO A 38 10.44 1.92 -12.09
C PRO A 38 11.83 1.30 -11.85
N ASN A 39 12.00 0.55 -10.76
CA ASN A 39 13.23 -0.20 -10.44
C ASN A 39 13.32 -1.56 -11.15
N GLY A 40 12.36 -1.88 -11.99
CA GLY A 40 12.27 -3.12 -12.76
C GLY A 40 11.58 -4.28 -12.04
N ILE A 41 11.27 -4.18 -10.74
CA ILE A 41 10.58 -5.23 -9.99
C ILE A 41 9.17 -5.44 -10.57
N TRP A 42 8.80 -6.69 -10.81
CA TRP A 42 7.44 -7.04 -11.18
C TRP A 42 6.56 -7.09 -9.93
N HIS A 43 5.43 -6.43 -10.00
CA HIS A 43 4.48 -6.35 -8.89
C HIS A 43 3.10 -6.84 -9.35
N LEU A 44 2.59 -7.83 -8.66
CA LEU A 44 1.23 -8.34 -8.81
C LEU A 44 0.43 -7.91 -7.59
N VAL A 45 -0.69 -7.27 -7.82
CA VAL A 45 -1.61 -6.82 -6.77
C VAL A 45 -2.97 -7.41 -7.01
N ALA A 46 -3.57 -7.99 -5.98
CA ALA A 46 -4.95 -8.45 -6.02
C ALA A 46 -5.68 -8.03 -4.75
N THR A 47 -6.93 -7.63 -4.89
CA THR A 47 -7.75 -7.18 -3.76
C THR A 47 -9.09 -7.90 -3.77
N LYS A 48 -9.56 -8.30 -2.57
CA LYS A 48 -10.88 -8.85 -2.34
C LYS A 48 -11.61 -8.02 -1.29
N ARG A 49 -12.74 -7.44 -1.64
CA ARG A 49 -13.62 -6.79 -0.68
C ARG A 49 -14.44 -7.82 0.09
N LEU A 50 -14.63 -7.59 1.38
CA LEU A 50 -15.40 -8.47 2.26
C LEU A 50 -16.83 -7.99 2.47
N SER A 51 -17.08 -6.69 2.27
CA SER A 51 -18.32 -6.01 2.60
C SER A 51 -18.45 -4.77 1.72
N PRO A 52 -19.68 -4.25 1.50
CA PRO A 52 -19.85 -2.91 0.97
C PRO A 52 -19.23 -1.82 1.87
N GLU A 53 -18.83 -2.16 3.09
CA GLU A 53 -18.05 -1.26 3.93
C GLU A 53 -16.66 -1.04 3.34
N PRO A 54 -16.28 0.20 3.06
CA PRO A 54 -15.13 0.53 2.24
C PRO A 54 -13.77 0.14 2.83
N ASN A 55 -13.71 -0.17 4.12
CA ASN A 55 -12.47 -0.44 4.84
C ASN A 55 -12.26 -1.90 5.24
N HIS A 56 -13.06 -2.82 4.70
CA HIS A 56 -12.89 -4.25 4.93
C HIS A 56 -12.49 -4.95 3.63
N PHE A 57 -11.23 -5.15 3.42
CA PHE A 57 -10.72 -5.90 2.28
C PHE A 57 -9.44 -6.66 2.63
N TYR A 58 -9.17 -7.70 1.86
CA TYR A 58 -7.89 -8.39 1.87
C TYR A 58 -7.11 -8.02 0.61
N GLY A 59 -5.79 -7.95 0.74
CA GLY A 59 -4.87 -7.73 -0.37
C GLY A 59 -3.80 -8.83 -0.43
N ILE A 60 -3.38 -9.14 -1.64
CA ILE A 60 -2.18 -9.94 -1.90
C ILE A 60 -1.29 -9.13 -2.82
N ASP A 61 -0.05 -8.96 -2.40
CA ASP A 61 1.01 -8.32 -3.18
C ASP A 61 2.14 -9.34 -3.36
N ILE A 62 2.56 -9.57 -4.59
CA ILE A 62 3.68 -10.44 -4.93
C ILE A 62 4.70 -9.61 -5.70
N TYR A 63 5.93 -9.59 -5.20
CA TYR A 63 7.07 -8.90 -5.80
C TYR A 63 8.04 -9.94 -6.36
N LEU A 64 8.31 -9.86 -7.66
CA LEU A 64 9.19 -10.76 -8.39
C LEU A 64 10.42 -10.01 -8.89
N PRO A 65 11.56 -10.68 -9.13
CA PRO A 65 12.79 -10.03 -9.53
C PRO A 65 12.65 -9.20 -10.82
N ALA A 66 13.47 -8.15 -10.94
CA ALA A 66 13.56 -7.34 -12.15
C ALA A 66 14.02 -8.18 -13.36
N GLU A 67 14.88 -9.14 -13.12
CA GLU A 67 15.44 -10.06 -14.14
C GLU A 67 14.56 -11.31 -14.34
N LEU A 68 13.27 -11.24 -14.00
CA LEU A 68 12.35 -12.36 -14.22
C LEU A 68 12.41 -12.78 -15.70
N PRO A 69 12.79 -14.04 -16.00
CA PRO A 69 12.83 -14.49 -17.39
C PRO A 69 11.44 -14.43 -18.03
N SER A 70 11.42 -13.95 -19.28
CA SER A 70 10.21 -13.88 -20.11
C SER A 70 10.21 -14.92 -21.22
N ASP A 71 10.68 -16.13 -20.88
CA ASP A 71 10.86 -17.23 -21.82
C ASP A 71 9.72 -18.26 -21.81
N GLY A 72 8.71 -18.03 -20.96
CA GLY A 72 7.56 -18.91 -20.80
C GLY A 72 7.87 -20.20 -20.05
N THR A 73 9.06 -20.35 -19.48
CA THR A 73 9.43 -21.53 -18.69
C THR A 73 9.20 -21.28 -17.19
N GLU A 74 9.10 -22.36 -16.43
CA GLU A 74 8.89 -22.28 -14.98
C GLU A 74 10.19 -22.01 -14.24
N HIS A 75 10.16 -21.02 -13.34
CA HIS A 75 11.24 -20.64 -12.44
C HIS A 75 10.73 -20.65 -11.00
N SER A 76 11.45 -21.33 -10.10
CA SER A 76 11.06 -21.44 -8.71
C SER A 76 11.92 -20.56 -7.82
N TYR A 77 11.27 -19.89 -6.86
CA TYR A 77 11.89 -18.97 -5.92
C TYR A 77 11.41 -19.28 -4.50
N SER A 78 12.33 -19.18 -3.53
CA SER A 78 12.02 -19.26 -2.11
C SER A 78 11.71 -17.88 -1.53
N PHE A 79 10.68 -17.78 -0.70
CA PHE A 79 10.41 -16.55 0.05
C PHE A 79 11.46 -16.28 1.13
N ALA A 80 12.14 -17.32 1.61
CA ALA A 80 13.20 -17.17 2.62
C ALA A 80 14.46 -16.51 2.08
N ASP A 81 14.70 -16.56 0.78
CA ASP A 81 15.92 -16.03 0.16
C ASP A 81 15.83 -14.51 -0.10
N GLY A 82 14.66 -13.91 0.04
CA GLY A 82 14.42 -12.46 -0.10
C GLY A 82 14.41 -11.94 -1.54
N HIS A 83 14.68 -12.78 -2.54
CA HIS A 83 14.60 -12.39 -3.97
C HIS A 83 13.18 -12.19 -4.45
N VAL A 84 12.23 -12.84 -3.83
CA VAL A 84 10.80 -12.68 -4.05
C VAL A 84 10.15 -12.37 -2.70
N ARG A 85 9.08 -11.60 -2.74
CA ARG A 85 8.35 -11.26 -1.52
C ARG A 85 6.87 -11.45 -1.77
N LEU A 86 6.16 -11.89 -0.74
CA LEU A 86 4.71 -11.98 -0.74
C LEU A 86 4.19 -11.32 0.54
N LEU A 87 3.20 -10.49 0.37
CA LEU A 87 2.47 -9.83 1.44
C LEU A 87 0.99 -10.21 1.33
N PHE A 88 0.44 -10.73 2.41
CA PHE A 88 -1.01 -10.76 2.62
C PHE A 88 -1.38 -9.62 3.56
N SER A 89 -2.29 -8.76 3.14
CA SER A 89 -2.76 -7.61 3.91
C SER A 89 -4.21 -7.80 4.32
N ALA A 90 -4.49 -7.65 5.61
CA ALA A 90 -5.85 -7.58 6.11
C ALA A 90 -6.15 -6.13 6.51
N TYR A 91 -7.12 -5.53 5.82
CA TYR A 91 -7.64 -4.19 6.11
C TYR A 91 -8.95 -4.36 6.87
N GLU A 92 -8.90 -4.13 8.16
CA GLU A 92 -10.05 -4.27 9.05
C GLU A 92 -10.18 -3.01 9.89
N ASN A 93 -11.37 -2.45 9.94
CA ASN A 93 -11.63 -1.19 10.64
C ASN A 93 -10.72 -0.05 10.11
N SER A 94 -9.89 0.53 10.96
CA SER A 94 -8.98 1.62 10.63
C SER A 94 -7.52 1.18 10.51
N GLY A 95 -7.23 -0.14 10.49
CA GLY A 95 -5.88 -0.66 10.51
C GLY A 95 -5.56 -1.61 9.36
N ILE A 96 -4.27 -1.72 9.05
CA ILE A 96 -3.71 -2.70 8.14
C ILE A 96 -2.83 -3.65 8.93
N SER A 97 -3.08 -4.95 8.78
CA SER A 97 -2.20 -5.99 9.31
C SER A 97 -1.43 -6.63 8.16
N PRO A 98 -0.15 -6.27 7.96
CA PRO A 98 0.68 -6.79 6.88
C PRO A 98 1.36 -8.11 7.32
N TYR A 99 1.02 -9.21 6.68
CA TYR A 99 1.60 -10.53 6.91
C TYR A 99 2.62 -10.82 5.82
N TRP A 100 3.90 -10.64 6.11
CA TRP A 100 4.99 -10.92 5.16
C TRP A 100 5.32 -12.41 5.14
N ALA A 101 5.57 -12.97 3.95
CA ALA A 101 6.04 -14.34 3.81
C ALA A 101 7.42 -14.50 4.46
N THR A 102 7.56 -15.52 5.30
CA THR A 102 8.79 -15.88 6.00
C THR A 102 9.33 -17.23 5.55
N ALA A 103 8.51 -18.05 4.90
CA ALA A 103 8.88 -19.35 4.35
C ALA A 103 7.90 -19.77 3.26
N GLY A 104 8.33 -20.70 2.41
CA GLY A 104 7.55 -21.20 1.30
C GLY A 104 8.17 -20.86 -0.03
N GLU A 105 7.44 -21.10 -1.10
CA GLU A 105 7.95 -20.98 -2.47
C GLU A 105 6.87 -20.47 -3.42
N ILE A 106 7.33 -19.93 -4.53
CA ILE A 106 6.53 -19.58 -5.70
C ILE A 106 7.23 -20.11 -6.96
N THR A 107 6.46 -20.75 -7.81
CA THR A 107 6.91 -21.14 -9.17
C THR A 107 6.17 -20.29 -10.17
N VAL A 108 6.91 -19.59 -11.02
CA VAL A 108 6.40 -18.60 -11.98
C VAL A 108 6.81 -18.97 -13.38
N SER A 109 5.89 -18.85 -14.33
CA SER A 109 6.15 -18.84 -15.79
C SER A 109 5.64 -17.50 -16.34
N PHE A 110 6.47 -16.80 -17.10
CA PHE A 110 6.15 -15.51 -17.70
C PHE A 110 6.66 -15.47 -19.15
N ASP A 111 5.82 -15.05 -20.09
CA ASP A 111 6.18 -14.95 -21.52
C ASP A 111 6.28 -13.50 -22.03
N GLY A 112 6.23 -12.52 -21.12
CA GLY A 112 6.23 -11.09 -21.43
C GLY A 112 4.82 -10.48 -21.49
N GLU A 113 3.77 -11.28 -21.56
CA GLU A 113 2.38 -10.82 -21.59
C GLU A 113 1.49 -11.58 -20.58
N ARG A 114 1.71 -12.88 -20.44
CA ARG A 114 0.97 -13.74 -19.51
C ARG A 114 1.87 -14.26 -18.42
N MET A 115 1.40 -14.17 -17.19
CA MET A 115 2.05 -14.72 -16.01
C MET A 115 1.18 -15.79 -15.37
N GLN A 116 1.77 -16.96 -15.19
CA GLN A 116 1.17 -18.05 -14.43
C GLN A 116 2.07 -18.35 -13.23
N ALA A 117 1.49 -18.52 -12.06
CA ALA A 117 2.26 -18.89 -10.89
C ALA A 117 1.46 -19.78 -9.95
N SER A 118 2.19 -20.64 -9.25
CA SER A 118 1.67 -21.38 -8.10
C SER A 118 2.51 -21.07 -6.88
N PHE A 119 1.89 -20.92 -5.72
CA PHE A 119 2.61 -20.61 -4.49
C PHE A 119 2.00 -21.21 -3.25
N SER A 120 2.86 -21.39 -2.25
CA SER A 120 2.46 -21.71 -0.90
C SER A 120 3.47 -21.14 0.10
N GLY A 121 3.02 -20.78 1.29
CA GLY A 121 3.94 -20.19 2.25
C GLY A 121 3.34 -19.95 3.62
N LYS A 122 4.21 -19.56 4.55
CA LYS A 122 3.86 -19.07 5.88
C LYS A 122 4.17 -17.59 5.92
N THR A 123 3.21 -16.80 6.40
CA THR A 123 3.34 -15.37 6.55
C THR A 123 3.19 -14.98 8.02
N GLN A 124 3.80 -13.88 8.42
CA GLN A 124 3.81 -13.45 9.80
C GLN A 124 3.60 -11.95 9.92
N PHE A 125 2.83 -11.55 10.92
CA PHE A 125 2.68 -10.18 11.38
C PHE A 125 2.91 -10.10 12.88
N GLY A 126 3.94 -9.37 13.30
CA GLY A 126 4.39 -9.39 14.70
C GLY A 126 4.98 -10.75 15.10
N SER A 127 5.00 -11.03 16.38
CA SER A 127 5.57 -12.27 16.92
C SER A 127 4.58 -13.42 17.00
N ASP A 128 3.29 -13.15 16.99
CA ASP A 128 2.20 -14.05 17.42
C ASP A 128 1.16 -14.33 16.34
N LYS A 129 1.08 -13.51 15.30
CA LYS A 129 0.07 -13.67 14.25
C LYS A 129 0.67 -14.32 13.01
N GLN A 130 0.23 -15.52 12.72
CA GLN A 130 0.68 -16.28 11.55
C GLN A 130 -0.50 -16.66 10.66
N ILE A 131 -0.22 -16.73 9.36
CA ILE A 131 -1.12 -17.22 8.34
C ILE A 131 -0.35 -18.25 7.50
N THR A 132 -1.03 -19.33 7.13
CA THR A 132 -0.56 -20.28 6.13
C THR A 132 -1.34 -20.07 4.85
N LEU A 133 -0.61 -19.89 3.75
CA LEU A 133 -1.14 -19.80 2.41
C LEU A 133 -0.91 -21.12 1.68
N THR A 134 -1.97 -21.68 1.12
CA THR A 134 -1.90 -22.94 0.36
C THR A 134 -2.71 -22.84 -0.93
N LYS A 135 -2.32 -23.60 -1.94
CA LYS A 135 -3.00 -23.65 -3.24
C LYS A 135 -3.13 -22.26 -3.87
N GLY A 136 -2.06 -21.46 -3.73
CA GLY A 136 -1.98 -20.20 -4.46
C GLY A 136 -1.90 -20.46 -5.96
N ASP A 137 -2.75 -19.82 -6.75
CA ASP A 137 -2.82 -19.94 -8.20
C ASP A 137 -3.01 -18.56 -8.81
N VAL A 138 -2.16 -18.21 -9.75
CA VAL A 138 -2.15 -16.94 -10.49
C VAL A 138 -2.20 -17.26 -11.97
N ASP A 139 -3.12 -16.63 -12.68
CA ASP A 139 -3.17 -16.66 -14.15
C ASP A 139 -3.61 -15.27 -14.63
N LEU A 140 -2.62 -14.44 -14.98
CA LEU A 140 -2.81 -13.04 -15.36
C LEU A 140 -2.32 -12.80 -16.79
N THR A 141 -3.06 -11.99 -17.54
CA THR A 141 -2.70 -11.58 -18.89
C THR A 141 -2.82 -10.06 -19.01
N GLY A 142 -1.88 -9.45 -19.70
CA GLY A 142 -1.77 -8.01 -19.89
C GLY A 142 -1.01 -7.33 -18.75
N VAL A 143 -0.15 -6.41 -19.11
CA VAL A 143 0.63 -5.60 -18.19
C VAL A 143 -0.07 -4.25 -18.03
N SER A 144 -0.51 -3.94 -16.82
CA SER A 144 -1.10 -2.65 -16.49
C SER A 144 -0.04 -1.57 -16.59
N MET A 145 -0.34 -0.48 -17.29
CA MET A 145 0.45 0.73 -17.16
C MET A 145 0.03 1.45 -15.87
N VAL A 146 0.65 1.08 -14.76
CA VAL A 146 0.50 1.84 -13.55
C VAL A 146 1.43 3.04 -13.63
N HIS A 147 0.87 4.19 -13.89
CA HIS A 147 1.58 5.44 -13.75
C HIS A 147 1.60 5.83 -12.27
N SER A 148 2.35 5.10 -11.46
CA SER A 148 2.70 5.61 -10.14
C SER A 148 3.95 6.47 -10.29
N ALA A 149 3.80 7.75 -10.15
CA ALA A 149 4.91 8.66 -10.14
C ALA A 149 5.22 9.03 -8.69
N GLN A 150 6.44 8.71 -8.26
CA GLN A 150 6.99 9.20 -6.98
C GLN A 150 7.86 10.41 -7.29
N TYR A 151 7.45 11.55 -6.78
CA TYR A 151 8.21 12.78 -6.97
C TYR A 151 8.81 13.23 -5.64
N PRO A 152 10.14 13.46 -5.59
CA PRO A 152 10.71 14.19 -4.47
C PRO A 152 9.94 15.51 -4.31
N ALA A 153 9.63 15.86 -3.08
CA ALA A 153 8.95 17.10 -2.77
C ALA A 153 9.86 18.04 -1.98
N LYS A 154 9.56 19.32 -2.09
CA LYS A 154 10.09 20.39 -1.25
C LYS A 154 8.97 20.91 -0.36
N GLY A 155 9.32 21.51 0.74
CA GLY A 155 8.35 22.06 1.68
C GLY A 155 8.56 21.54 3.08
N GLU A 156 7.49 21.43 3.81
CA GLU A 156 7.52 20.95 5.19
C GLU A 156 6.25 20.17 5.53
N LEU A 157 6.41 19.22 6.42
CA LEU A 157 5.32 18.53 7.09
C LEU A 157 5.68 18.52 8.58
N ASP A 158 4.95 19.28 9.35
CA ASP A 158 5.14 19.41 10.79
C ASP A 158 3.98 18.74 11.53
N LEU A 159 4.31 17.94 12.53
CA LEU A 159 3.29 17.29 13.32
C LEU A 159 3.74 17.03 14.75
N THR A 160 2.76 16.93 15.64
CA THR A 160 2.95 16.53 17.03
C THR A 160 2.04 15.36 17.33
N PHE A 161 2.64 14.26 17.82
CA PHE A 161 1.90 13.12 18.36
C PHE A 161 1.77 13.24 19.88
N GLU A 162 0.57 12.98 20.37
CA GLU A 162 0.30 12.76 21.80
C GLU A 162 -0.04 11.29 22.01
N GLY A 163 0.86 10.59 22.72
CA GLY A 163 0.76 9.14 22.90
C GLY A 163 1.25 8.34 21.69
N GLY A 164 0.88 7.05 21.65
CA GLY A 164 1.25 6.14 20.56
C GLY A 164 2.70 5.69 20.59
N PRO A 165 3.18 5.09 19.47
CA PRO A 165 4.52 4.52 19.40
C PRO A 165 5.62 5.55 19.17
N LEU A 166 5.28 6.80 18.87
CA LEU A 166 6.24 7.85 18.53
C LEU A 166 5.75 9.21 19.09
N PRO A 167 5.65 9.38 20.44
CA PRO A 167 5.22 10.64 21.02
C PRO A 167 6.26 11.74 20.81
N GLY A 168 5.80 12.97 20.52
CA GLY A 168 6.65 14.14 20.33
C GLY A 168 6.34 14.93 19.08
N SER A 169 7.15 15.97 18.82
CA SER A 169 7.00 16.86 17.66
C SER A 169 8.06 16.53 16.63
N TYR A 170 7.64 16.49 15.37
CA TYR A 170 8.45 16.13 14.20
C TYR A 170 8.28 17.17 13.12
N SER A 171 9.40 17.56 12.50
CA SER A 171 9.43 18.46 11.35
C SER A 171 10.16 17.76 10.21
N PHE A 172 9.43 17.39 9.17
CA PHE A 172 9.96 16.75 7.98
C PHE A 172 10.26 17.85 6.95
N LYS A 173 11.54 18.00 6.62
CA LYS A 173 12.04 18.93 5.58
C LYS A 173 12.85 18.22 4.51
N THR A 174 13.24 16.99 4.80
CA THR A 174 13.89 16.06 3.89
C THR A 174 13.03 14.82 3.77
N ASP A 175 13.30 14.00 2.77
CA ASP A 175 12.55 12.75 2.52
C ASP A 175 11.03 12.96 2.37
N LEU A 176 10.65 14.12 1.81
CA LEU A 176 9.29 14.46 1.44
C LEU A 176 9.00 13.97 0.02
N ARG A 177 7.77 13.47 -0.19
CA ARG A 177 7.33 12.97 -1.50
C ARG A 177 5.87 13.31 -1.77
N ILE A 178 5.60 13.50 -3.05
CA ILE A 178 4.24 13.47 -3.59
C ILE A 178 4.15 12.27 -4.50
N ASP A 179 3.28 11.33 -4.16
CA ASP A 179 3.00 10.18 -4.99
C ASP A 179 1.63 10.39 -5.63
N SER A 180 1.53 10.21 -6.93
CA SER A 180 0.25 10.12 -7.63
C SER A 180 0.07 8.72 -8.20
N SER A 181 -1.13 8.20 -8.13
CA SER A 181 -1.47 6.92 -8.72
C SER A 181 -2.73 7.08 -9.56
N ASP A 182 -2.58 6.80 -10.85
CA ASP A 182 -3.67 6.64 -11.79
C ASP A 182 -3.95 5.14 -11.97
N PHE A 183 -5.15 4.73 -11.66
CA PHE A 183 -5.57 3.33 -11.68
C PHE A 183 -6.40 2.96 -12.91
N GLY A 184 -6.37 3.80 -13.95
CA GLY A 184 -7.08 3.53 -15.20
C GLY A 184 -8.60 3.38 -15.06
N GLY A 185 -9.21 4.01 -14.04
CA GLY A 185 -10.65 3.97 -13.78
C GLY A 185 -11.14 2.77 -12.97
N HIS A 186 -10.26 1.82 -12.61
CA HIS A 186 -10.65 0.65 -11.79
C HIS A 186 -10.89 1.00 -10.32
N ARG A 187 -10.26 2.06 -9.85
CA ARG A 187 -10.46 2.69 -8.54
C ARG A 187 -10.14 4.17 -8.67
N PRO A 188 -10.61 5.02 -7.75
CA PRO A 188 -10.28 6.45 -7.81
C PRO A 188 -8.78 6.67 -7.77
N ASP A 189 -8.29 7.52 -8.67
CA ASP A 189 -6.93 8.01 -8.64
C ASP A 189 -6.68 8.73 -7.32
N ARG A 190 -5.44 8.75 -6.88
CA ARG A 190 -5.12 9.36 -5.60
C ARG A 190 -3.81 10.12 -5.64
N ARG A 191 -3.70 11.10 -4.76
CA ARG A 191 -2.47 11.79 -4.40
C ARG A 191 -2.11 11.50 -2.97
N ILE A 192 -0.83 11.29 -2.73
CA ILE A 192 -0.32 10.98 -1.40
C ILE A 192 0.81 11.95 -1.10
N PHE A 193 0.63 12.73 -0.06
CA PHE A 193 1.63 13.64 0.48
C PHE A 193 2.25 12.98 1.69
N MET A 194 3.57 12.76 1.66
CA MET A 194 4.19 11.99 2.74
C MET A 194 5.57 12.50 3.14
N GLY A 195 5.89 12.25 4.40
CA GLY A 195 7.21 12.44 4.96
C GLY A 195 7.68 11.17 5.66
N ASP A 196 8.97 10.87 5.49
CA ASP A 196 9.63 9.74 6.12
C ASP A 196 10.51 10.23 7.29
N TYR A 197 10.51 9.48 8.38
CA TYR A 197 11.38 9.67 9.51
C TYR A 197 11.97 8.34 9.94
N TYR A 198 13.27 8.35 10.22
CA TYR A 198 13.98 7.19 10.77
C TYR A 198 14.34 7.49 12.22
N ASP A 199 13.85 6.66 13.14
CA ASP A 199 14.27 6.80 14.53
C ASP A 199 15.73 6.36 14.72
N ASP A 200 16.36 6.83 15.82
CA ASP A 200 17.76 6.54 16.10
C ASP A 200 17.99 5.15 16.73
N GLY A 201 16.95 4.32 16.79
CA GLY A 201 17.03 2.96 17.29
C GLY A 201 17.91 2.05 16.44
N LEU A 202 18.32 0.93 17.00
CA LEU A 202 19.01 -0.14 16.28
C LEU A 202 18.20 -1.46 16.40
N PRO A 203 17.65 -1.98 15.32
CA PRO A 203 17.69 -1.43 13.94
C PRO A 203 16.85 -0.15 13.80
N ARG A 204 17.28 0.73 12.89
CA ARG A 204 16.51 1.94 12.57
C ARG A 204 15.14 1.57 12.05
N THR A 205 14.13 2.14 12.65
CA THR A 205 12.73 1.93 12.20
C THR A 205 12.30 3.12 11.34
N ARG A 206 11.79 2.82 10.16
CA ARG A 206 11.21 3.81 9.27
C ARG A 206 9.77 4.09 9.71
N ASN A 207 9.47 5.37 9.86
CA ASN A 207 8.15 5.89 10.15
C ASN A 207 7.69 6.74 8.96
N ILE A 208 6.47 6.57 8.52
CA ILE A 208 5.88 7.31 7.41
C ILE A 208 4.60 7.96 7.90
N PHE A 209 4.47 9.25 7.65
CA PHE A 209 3.20 9.95 7.79
C PHE A 209 2.69 10.33 6.41
N ALA A 210 1.43 10.03 6.13
CA ALA A 210 0.86 10.20 4.82
C ALA A 210 -0.54 10.80 4.88
N ILE A 211 -0.79 11.75 3.98
CA ILE A 211 -2.11 12.33 3.70
C ILE A 211 -2.50 11.84 2.30
N VAL A 212 -3.59 11.08 2.22
CA VAL A 212 -4.10 10.50 0.98
C VAL A 212 -5.35 11.25 0.60
N VAL A 213 -5.40 11.78 -0.61
CA VAL A 213 -6.56 12.46 -1.18
C VAL A 213 -6.94 11.77 -2.49
N TYR A 214 -8.16 11.26 -2.58
CA TYR A 214 -8.68 10.67 -3.82
C TYR A 214 -9.25 11.75 -4.73
N ASN A 215 -9.25 11.51 -6.05
CA ASN A 215 -9.67 12.51 -7.04
C ASN A 215 -11.14 12.89 -6.98
N ASP A 216 -11.98 12.06 -6.37
CA ASP A 216 -13.40 12.30 -6.15
C ASP A 216 -13.69 13.03 -4.83
N ALA A 217 -12.66 13.31 -4.02
CA ALA A 217 -12.79 14.14 -2.83
C ALA A 217 -13.28 15.55 -3.21
N LYS A 218 -14.34 16.01 -2.55
CA LYS A 218 -14.94 17.32 -2.81
C LYS A 218 -14.85 18.23 -1.61
N GLY A 219 -14.49 19.47 -1.87
CA GLY A 219 -14.37 20.49 -0.83
C GLY A 219 -13.01 20.46 -0.14
N LEU A 220 -12.83 21.37 0.80
CA LEU A 220 -11.56 21.60 1.49
C LEU A 220 -11.55 21.14 2.94
N ILE A 221 -12.70 20.80 3.51
CA ILE A 221 -12.82 20.35 4.91
C ILE A 221 -13.41 18.94 4.90
N HIS A 222 -12.67 18.01 5.46
CA HIS A 222 -13.02 16.61 5.48
C HIS A 222 -13.04 16.07 6.90
N ASP A 223 -14.20 15.57 7.34
CA ASP A 223 -14.28 14.74 8.52
C ASP A 223 -13.64 13.38 8.22
N LEU A 224 -12.72 12.93 9.04
CA LEU A 224 -12.00 11.67 8.87
C LEU A 224 -12.78 10.46 9.36
N ALA A 225 -13.87 10.68 10.11
CA ALA A 225 -14.69 9.58 10.61
C ALA A 225 -15.47 8.91 9.47
N GLY A 226 -15.06 7.68 9.13
CA GLY A 226 -15.70 6.92 8.04
C GLY A 226 -15.53 7.50 6.64
N ASN A 227 -14.60 8.44 6.46
CA ASN A 227 -14.34 9.06 5.16
C ASN A 227 -13.52 8.13 4.26
N ASN A 228 -13.93 8.05 3.00
CA ASN A 228 -13.25 7.25 1.98
C ASN A 228 -12.47 8.09 0.97
N ASP A 229 -12.80 9.36 0.88
CA ASP A 229 -12.26 10.28 -0.11
C ASP A 229 -10.91 10.87 0.33
N VAL A 230 -10.67 10.89 1.65
CA VAL A 230 -9.39 11.31 2.23
C VAL A 230 -9.00 10.41 3.38
N ARG A 231 -7.69 10.27 3.60
CA ARG A 231 -7.14 9.53 4.75
C ARG A 231 -5.90 10.22 5.29
N VAL A 232 -5.75 10.18 6.60
CA VAL A 232 -4.50 10.49 7.28
C VAL A 232 -3.97 9.19 7.86
N GLN A 233 -2.72 8.84 7.55
CA GLN A 233 -2.14 7.55 7.88
C GLN A 233 -0.80 7.72 8.58
N PHE A 234 -0.57 6.90 9.59
CA PHE A 234 0.73 6.72 10.20
C PHE A 234 1.16 5.27 10.01
N GLN A 235 2.38 5.07 9.52
CA GLN A 235 2.96 3.75 9.30
C GLN A 235 4.31 3.67 9.98
N ARG A 236 4.51 2.62 10.74
CA ARG A 236 5.79 2.26 11.33
C ARG A 236 6.21 0.89 10.81
N LEU A 237 7.35 0.84 10.14
CA LEU A 237 7.82 -0.36 9.44
C LEU A 237 8.56 -1.32 10.37
N ASP A 238 7.91 -1.66 11.46
CA ASP A 238 8.28 -2.72 12.40
C ASP A 238 7.04 -3.60 12.65
N THR A 239 6.88 -4.08 13.85
CA THR A 239 5.71 -4.85 14.28
C THR A 239 4.44 -4.00 14.44
N TYR A 240 4.54 -2.67 14.37
CA TYR A 240 3.39 -1.79 14.57
C TYR A 240 2.48 -1.74 13.34
N GLY A 241 3.05 -1.66 12.12
CA GLY A 241 2.29 -1.61 10.86
C GLY A 241 1.71 -0.22 10.56
N THR A 242 0.62 -0.20 9.79
CA THR A 242 -0.08 1.02 9.37
C THR A 242 -1.38 1.19 10.13
N VAL A 243 -1.65 2.42 10.57
CA VAL A 243 -2.95 2.85 11.11
C VAL A 243 -3.48 4.03 10.34
N THR A 244 -4.79 4.05 10.12
CA THR A 244 -5.50 5.19 9.51
C THR A 244 -6.28 5.93 10.60
N ALA A 245 -6.28 7.24 10.53
CA ALA A 245 -7.08 8.06 11.42
C ALA A 245 -8.56 7.65 11.31
N HIS A 246 -9.19 7.41 12.47
CA HIS A 246 -10.58 6.99 12.54
C HIS A 246 -11.51 8.13 12.94
N ALA A 247 -10.95 9.25 13.35
CA ALA A 247 -11.68 10.47 13.71
C ALA A 247 -10.78 11.70 13.53
N GLY A 248 -11.39 12.86 13.42
CA GLY A 248 -10.70 14.14 13.28
C GLY A 248 -11.05 14.86 12.00
N VAL A 249 -10.28 15.89 11.67
CA VAL A 249 -10.52 16.76 10.53
C VAL A 249 -9.22 16.94 9.76
N LEU A 250 -9.30 16.84 8.43
CA LEU A 250 -8.32 17.33 7.48
C LEU A 250 -8.91 18.57 6.80
N LYS A 251 -8.17 19.70 6.84
CA LYS A 251 -8.53 20.91 6.15
C LYS A 251 -7.44 21.25 5.14
N LEU A 252 -7.79 21.19 3.88
CA LEU A 252 -6.95 21.61 2.77
C LEU A 252 -7.04 23.12 2.59
N ASN A 253 -5.95 23.77 2.25
CA ASN A 253 -5.95 25.20 1.96
C ASN A 253 -6.49 25.48 0.55
N GLU A 254 -6.32 24.52 -0.36
CA GLU A 254 -6.77 24.55 -1.75
C GLU A 254 -6.92 23.11 -2.28
N GLU A 255 -7.48 22.96 -3.48
CA GLU A 255 -7.54 21.66 -4.14
C GLU A 255 -6.13 21.14 -4.42
N VAL A 256 -5.87 19.90 -4.02
CA VAL A 256 -4.56 19.28 -4.22
C VAL A 256 -4.35 18.88 -5.67
N THR A 257 -3.11 18.93 -6.11
CA THR A 257 -2.69 18.56 -7.47
C THR A 257 -1.56 17.51 -7.41
N ASP A 258 -1.11 17.04 -8.56
CA ASP A 258 0.09 16.17 -8.66
C ASP A 258 1.39 16.93 -8.35
N GLU A 259 1.32 18.26 -8.25
CA GLU A 259 2.48 19.12 -8.03
C GLU A 259 2.46 19.84 -6.68
N HIS A 260 1.30 19.97 -6.05
CA HIS A 260 1.14 20.73 -4.82
C HIS A 260 0.03 20.20 -3.93
N GLY A 261 0.26 20.28 -2.61
CA GLY A 261 -0.76 20.08 -1.60
C GLY A 261 -0.38 20.77 -0.30
N SER A 262 -1.38 21.40 0.32
CA SER A 262 -1.20 22.06 1.62
C SER A 262 -2.45 21.99 2.47
N GLY A 263 -2.26 21.98 3.79
CA GLY A 263 -3.38 21.92 4.71
C GLY A 263 -2.94 21.73 6.16
N GLU A 264 -3.95 21.54 6.99
CA GLU A 264 -3.83 21.26 8.42
C GLU A 264 -4.70 20.04 8.80
N PHE A 265 -4.30 19.33 9.82
CA PHE A 265 -5.05 18.18 10.32
C PHE A 265 -4.99 18.11 11.85
N ALA A 266 -6.06 17.55 12.41
CA ALA A 266 -6.12 17.12 13.81
C ALA A 266 -6.89 15.81 13.84
N CYS A 267 -6.25 14.73 14.23
CA CYS A 267 -6.83 13.40 14.08
C CYS A 267 -6.42 12.42 15.18
N SER A 268 -7.24 11.40 15.33
CA SER A 268 -7.04 10.32 16.28
C SER A 268 -6.83 9.00 15.57
N PHE A 269 -5.90 8.23 16.10
CA PHE A 269 -5.55 6.88 15.63
C PHE A 269 -5.82 5.86 16.73
N ARG A 270 -6.29 4.70 16.32
CA ARG A 270 -6.41 3.54 17.20
C ARG A 270 -6.05 2.29 16.41
N ARG A 271 -5.18 1.50 16.97
CA ARG A 271 -4.85 0.19 16.41
C ARG A 271 -5.62 -0.88 17.20
N ASN A 272 -6.62 -1.48 16.57
CA ASN A 272 -7.44 -2.54 17.18
C ASN A 272 -7.77 -2.25 18.66
N ASP A 273 -7.23 -3.05 19.59
CA ASP A 273 -7.44 -2.94 21.03
C ASP A 273 -6.40 -2.06 21.74
N GLY A 274 -5.53 -1.38 20.98
CA GLY A 274 -4.49 -0.52 21.53
C GLY A 274 -5.02 0.82 22.05
N PRO A 275 -4.19 1.54 22.81
CA PRO A 275 -4.54 2.89 23.24
C PRO A 275 -4.69 3.82 22.04
N GLU A 276 -5.62 4.76 22.17
CA GLU A 276 -5.78 5.86 21.24
C GLU A 276 -4.61 6.84 21.36
N PHE A 277 -4.18 7.41 20.25
CA PHE A 277 -3.23 8.51 20.22
C PHE A 277 -3.65 9.52 19.16
N THR A 278 -3.16 10.75 19.29
CA THR A 278 -3.55 11.84 18.39
C THR A 278 -2.38 12.40 17.62
N ALA A 279 -2.65 13.03 16.49
CA ALA A 279 -1.72 13.85 15.76
C ALA A 279 -2.37 15.15 15.34
N ILE A 280 -1.63 16.25 15.51
CA ILE A 280 -1.97 17.57 15.02
C ILE A 280 -0.80 18.06 14.16
N GLY A 281 -1.08 18.65 13.02
CA GLY A 281 -0.02 19.15 12.17
C GLY A 281 -0.47 19.93 10.97
N THR A 282 0.54 20.37 10.21
CA THR A 282 0.37 21.10 8.95
C THR A 282 1.28 20.51 7.89
N PHE A 283 0.94 20.69 6.65
CA PHE A 283 1.80 20.32 5.53
C PHE A 283 1.70 21.34 4.40
N THR A 284 2.82 21.54 3.73
CA THR A 284 2.93 22.23 2.45
C THR A 284 4.01 21.56 1.65
N LEU A 285 3.62 20.83 0.62
CA LEU A 285 4.51 20.09 -0.24
C LEU A 285 4.35 20.53 -1.68
N ASP A 286 5.47 20.82 -2.31
CA ASP A 286 5.60 21.12 -3.73
C ASP A 286 6.49 20.10 -4.40
N LYS A 287 6.12 19.67 -5.61
CA LYS A 287 6.95 18.81 -6.43
C LYS A 287 8.31 19.46 -6.68
N ALA A 288 9.39 18.78 -6.36
CA ALA A 288 10.72 19.29 -6.68
C ALA A 288 10.90 19.29 -8.21
N ARG A 289 11.05 20.47 -8.79
CA ARG A 289 11.45 20.61 -10.21
C ARG A 289 12.94 20.29 -10.32
N HIS A 290 13.29 19.37 -11.18
CA HIS A 290 14.69 19.10 -11.56
C HIS A 290 15.24 20.15 -12.49
#